data_c848861d68b0783c6a45fec9d95350f3
#
_entry.id   c848861d68b0783c6a45fec9d95350f3
#
_cell.length_a   1.000
_cell.length_b   1.000
_cell.length_c   1.000
_cell.angle_alpha   90.00
_cell.angle_beta   90.00
_cell.angle_gamma   90.00
#
_symmetry.space_group_name_H-M   'P 1'
#
loop_
_entity.id
_entity.type
_entity.pdbx_description
1 polymer ?
#
loop_
_entity_poly.entity_id
_entity_poly.type
_entity_poly.pdbx_seq_one_letter_code
_entity_poly.pdbx_strand_id
1 'polypeptide(L)'
;MNDFSKWTGQVALISGAGSELGIGFAIARRLAREGVRLLITASSERIRQRAEELSACGHDVRAASADLTDEAQVQGLLDWAEAQWGRVDILVNNAGMAQLDSAEPFSAVEATSLRDWQLSLSRAFLLTRGLLPGMRERGYGRIVNVASTTGTRGSNPGEAAYSAAKAGLVGWSMGLALEVAKSGITVNSVAPGWIATASSTAEERQAALASPSGRAGRPEEVAAAVAFLASPEASFVNGELLVVDGGNCLIENKRS
;
A
#
# COMPACT_ATOMS: atom_id res chain seq x y z
N MET A 1 -4.20 -4.79 -31.24
CA MET A 1 -5.00 -4.37 -30.08
C MET A 1 -4.43 -5.06 -28.85
N ASN A 2 -3.79 -4.33 -27.95
CA ASN A 2 -3.39 -4.91 -26.69
C ASN A 2 -4.66 -5.27 -25.92
N ASP A 3 -4.83 -6.53 -25.60
CA ASP A 3 -5.93 -7.02 -24.78
C ASP A 3 -5.67 -6.53 -23.33
N PHE A 4 -6.21 -5.39 -22.98
CA PHE A 4 -6.08 -4.78 -21.66
C PHE A 4 -6.77 -5.61 -20.54
N SER A 5 -7.49 -6.68 -20.91
CA SER A 5 -8.26 -7.50 -19.96
C SER A 5 -7.45 -8.60 -19.26
N LYS A 6 -6.19 -8.84 -19.63
CA LYS A 6 -5.45 -9.99 -19.10
C LYS A 6 -4.30 -9.60 -18.19
N TRP A 7 -4.50 -9.79 -16.90
CA TRP A 7 -3.46 -9.77 -15.88
C TRP A 7 -2.75 -11.13 -15.76
N THR A 8 -3.16 -12.09 -16.59
CA THR A 8 -2.68 -13.48 -16.53
C THR A 8 -1.17 -13.54 -16.72
N GLY A 9 -0.49 -14.15 -15.75
CA GLY A 9 0.96 -14.29 -15.75
C GLY A 9 1.73 -13.15 -15.08
N GLN A 10 1.06 -12.06 -14.69
CA GLN A 10 1.70 -11.02 -13.89
C GLN A 10 1.93 -11.49 -12.44
N VAL A 11 2.96 -10.94 -11.81
CA VAL A 11 3.33 -11.22 -10.43
C VAL A 11 3.24 -9.93 -9.63
N ALA A 12 2.50 -9.96 -8.51
CA ALA A 12 2.41 -8.84 -7.58
C ALA A 12 3.11 -9.13 -6.25
N LEU A 13 3.94 -8.22 -5.78
CA LEU A 13 4.41 -8.19 -4.40
C LEU A 13 3.58 -7.19 -3.60
N ILE A 14 2.94 -7.66 -2.52
CA ILE A 14 2.08 -6.84 -1.66
C ILE A 14 2.62 -6.87 -0.24
N SER A 15 3.00 -5.71 0.27
CA SER A 15 3.47 -5.57 1.64
C SER A 15 2.34 -5.27 2.62
N GLY A 16 2.49 -5.70 3.89
CA GLY A 16 1.51 -5.45 4.93
C GLY A 16 0.19 -6.22 4.77
N ALA A 17 0.23 -7.44 4.22
CA ALA A 17 -0.94 -8.26 3.95
C ALA A 17 -1.31 -9.25 5.07
N GLY A 18 -0.74 -9.12 6.28
CA GLY A 18 -0.90 -10.10 7.37
C GLY A 18 -2.23 -10.04 8.12
N SER A 19 -2.96 -8.92 8.08
CA SER A 19 -4.25 -8.76 8.76
C SER A 19 -5.41 -9.21 7.87
N GLU A 20 -6.28 -10.09 8.38
CA GLU A 20 -7.45 -10.60 7.66
C GLU A 20 -8.41 -9.48 7.19
N LEU A 21 -8.65 -8.51 8.06
CA LEU A 21 -9.50 -7.34 7.80
C LEU A 21 -8.68 -6.11 7.36
N GLY A 22 -7.43 -6.32 6.92
CA GLY A 22 -6.55 -5.24 6.51
C GLY A 22 -6.66 -4.91 5.01
N ILE A 23 -6.30 -3.67 4.68
CA ILE A 23 -6.26 -3.20 3.28
C ILE A 23 -5.34 -4.07 2.43
N GLY A 24 -4.14 -4.44 2.94
CA GLY A 24 -3.18 -5.26 2.19
C GLY A 24 -3.71 -6.63 1.80
N PHE A 25 -4.45 -7.30 2.69
CA PHE A 25 -5.06 -8.60 2.37
C PHE A 25 -6.27 -8.46 1.45
N ALA A 26 -7.06 -7.40 1.58
CA ALA A 26 -8.12 -7.09 0.64
C ALA A 26 -7.58 -6.84 -0.79
N ILE A 27 -6.44 -6.15 -0.90
CA ILE A 27 -5.72 -5.97 -2.18
C ILE A 27 -5.27 -7.33 -2.73
N ALA A 28 -4.68 -8.18 -1.90
CA ALA A 28 -4.25 -9.51 -2.30
C ALA A 28 -5.42 -10.34 -2.85
N ARG A 29 -6.56 -10.39 -2.12
CA ARG A 29 -7.78 -11.04 -2.59
C ARG A 29 -8.30 -10.49 -3.92
N ARG A 30 -8.24 -9.17 -4.09
CA ARG A 30 -8.70 -8.53 -5.31
C ARG A 30 -7.82 -8.89 -6.51
N LEU A 31 -6.50 -8.78 -6.39
CA LEU A 31 -5.56 -9.11 -7.47
C LEU A 31 -5.56 -10.61 -7.81
N ALA A 32 -5.71 -11.48 -6.80
CA ALA A 32 -5.86 -12.92 -7.00
C ALA A 32 -7.05 -13.27 -7.92
N ARG A 33 -8.20 -12.61 -7.73
CA ARG A 33 -9.39 -12.80 -8.57
C ARG A 33 -9.19 -12.38 -10.03
N GLU A 34 -8.25 -11.47 -10.28
CA GLU A 34 -7.86 -11.07 -11.64
C GLU A 34 -6.84 -12.04 -12.27
N GLY A 35 -6.46 -13.11 -11.56
CA GLY A 35 -5.51 -14.10 -12.05
C GLY A 35 -4.03 -13.71 -11.89
N VAL A 36 -3.73 -12.72 -11.08
CA VAL A 36 -2.36 -12.32 -10.73
C VAL A 36 -1.76 -13.32 -9.74
N ARG A 37 -0.54 -13.76 -9.96
CA ARG A 37 0.24 -14.53 -9.00
C ARG A 37 0.75 -13.64 -7.88
N LEU A 38 0.62 -14.07 -6.64
CA LEU A 38 0.84 -13.22 -5.48
C LEU A 38 2.06 -13.61 -4.66
N LEU A 39 2.89 -12.63 -4.38
CA LEU A 39 3.90 -12.63 -3.33
C LEU A 39 3.39 -11.71 -2.22
N ILE A 40 3.09 -12.25 -1.05
CA ILE A 40 2.57 -11.45 0.06
C ILE A 40 3.54 -11.46 1.24
N THR A 41 3.71 -10.29 1.88
CA THR A 41 4.61 -10.16 3.03
C THR A 41 4.00 -9.36 4.18
N ALA A 42 4.41 -9.70 5.38
CA ALA A 42 4.16 -8.96 6.63
C ALA A 42 5.30 -9.24 7.62
N SER A 43 5.36 -8.49 8.72
CA SER A 43 6.36 -8.69 9.78
C SER A 43 6.11 -9.89 10.68
N SER A 44 5.00 -10.60 10.53
CA SER A 44 4.63 -11.74 11.38
C SER A 44 4.24 -12.98 10.57
N GLU A 45 4.38 -14.15 11.17
CA GLU A 45 4.04 -15.45 10.58
C GLU A 45 2.55 -15.60 10.21
N ARG A 46 1.66 -14.72 10.68
CA ARG A 46 0.25 -14.67 10.23
C ARG A 46 0.09 -14.57 8.73
N ILE A 47 1.12 -14.09 8.04
CA ILE A 47 1.12 -14.00 6.58
C ILE A 47 0.97 -15.36 5.89
N ARG A 48 1.46 -16.44 6.52
CA ARG A 48 1.33 -17.81 6.00
C ARG A 48 -0.12 -18.27 5.97
N GLN A 49 -0.89 -17.97 7.03
CA GLN A 49 -2.33 -18.27 7.07
C GLN A 49 -3.07 -17.54 5.95
N ARG A 50 -2.69 -16.28 5.67
CA ARG A 50 -3.28 -15.50 4.56
C ARG A 50 -2.99 -16.13 3.20
N ALA A 51 -1.78 -16.69 3.03
CA ALA A 51 -1.45 -17.42 1.81
C ALA A 51 -2.25 -18.72 1.68
N GLU A 52 -2.38 -19.48 2.78
CA GLU A 52 -3.17 -20.72 2.81
C GLU A 52 -4.64 -20.46 2.45
N GLU A 53 -5.26 -19.40 2.99
CA GLU A 53 -6.63 -19.01 2.66
C GLU A 53 -6.82 -18.73 1.16
N LEU A 54 -5.89 -18.00 0.55
CA LEU A 54 -5.95 -17.70 -0.87
C LEU A 54 -5.67 -18.94 -1.72
N SER A 55 -4.72 -19.77 -1.31
CA SER A 55 -4.38 -21.02 -2.00
C SER A 55 -5.54 -22.02 -1.95
N ALA A 56 -6.27 -22.10 -0.84
CA ALA A 56 -7.47 -22.92 -0.70
C ALA A 56 -8.60 -22.49 -1.65
N CYS A 57 -8.60 -21.23 -2.08
CA CYS A 57 -9.50 -20.71 -3.12
C CYS A 57 -8.98 -20.92 -4.55
N GLY A 58 -7.87 -21.64 -4.73
CA GLY A 58 -7.30 -21.94 -6.05
C GLY A 58 -6.37 -20.86 -6.62
N HIS A 59 -5.95 -19.87 -5.81
CA HIS A 59 -5.04 -18.81 -6.25
C HIS A 59 -3.56 -19.22 -6.07
N ASP A 60 -2.70 -18.78 -6.98
CA ASP A 60 -1.24 -19.00 -6.90
C ASP A 60 -0.59 -17.92 -6.01
N VAL A 61 -0.30 -18.30 -4.78
CA VAL A 61 0.18 -17.39 -3.73
C VAL A 61 1.40 -17.97 -3.02
N ARG A 62 2.37 -17.13 -2.74
CA ARG A 62 3.52 -17.42 -1.89
C ARG A 62 3.63 -16.33 -0.82
N ALA A 63 4.12 -16.69 0.35
CA ALA A 63 4.27 -15.77 1.48
C ALA A 63 5.64 -15.88 2.13
N ALA A 64 6.18 -14.74 2.52
CA ALA A 64 7.37 -14.65 3.37
C ALA A 64 7.16 -13.56 4.42
N SER A 65 7.64 -13.81 5.66
CA SER A 65 7.71 -12.79 6.69
C SER A 65 9.01 -11.99 6.56
N ALA A 66 8.93 -10.67 6.71
CA ALA A 66 10.10 -9.79 6.74
C ALA A 66 9.78 -8.49 7.48
N ASP A 67 10.74 -8.02 8.27
CA ASP A 67 10.74 -6.65 8.76
C ASP A 67 11.27 -5.73 7.66
N LEU A 68 10.39 -4.92 7.11
CA LEU A 68 10.73 -4.00 6.01
C LEU A 68 11.50 -2.75 6.48
N THR A 69 11.83 -2.65 7.76
CA THR A 69 12.73 -1.63 8.32
C THR A 69 14.17 -2.12 8.41
N ASP A 70 14.40 -3.40 8.20
CA ASP A 70 15.70 -4.07 8.17
C ASP A 70 16.12 -4.30 6.71
N GLU A 71 17.19 -3.64 6.29
CA GLU A 71 17.67 -3.68 4.90
C GLU A 71 18.11 -5.10 4.47
N ALA A 72 18.67 -5.89 5.40
CA ALA A 72 19.08 -7.27 5.11
C ALA A 72 17.87 -8.19 4.92
N GLN A 73 16.82 -8.04 5.74
CA GLN A 73 15.58 -8.79 5.55
C GLN A 73 14.85 -8.38 4.28
N VAL A 74 14.87 -7.10 3.92
CA VAL A 74 14.33 -6.65 2.63
C VAL A 74 15.09 -7.28 1.48
N GLN A 75 16.42 -7.31 1.51
CA GLN A 75 17.20 -7.97 0.46
C GLN A 75 16.87 -9.46 0.36
N GLY A 76 16.80 -10.17 1.50
CA GLY A 76 16.40 -11.57 1.52
C GLY A 76 14.98 -11.81 0.97
N LEU A 77 14.04 -10.89 1.24
CA LEU A 77 12.68 -10.93 0.67
C LEU A 77 12.69 -10.74 -0.85
N LEU A 78 13.52 -9.83 -1.37
CA LEU A 78 13.64 -9.58 -2.81
C LEU A 78 14.25 -10.78 -3.53
N ASP A 79 15.33 -11.36 -3.00
CA ASP A 79 15.96 -12.57 -3.54
C ASP A 79 14.98 -13.75 -3.53
N TRP A 80 14.23 -13.91 -2.43
CA TRP A 80 13.17 -14.91 -2.34
C TRP A 80 12.06 -14.65 -3.37
N ALA A 81 11.62 -13.42 -3.54
CA ALA A 81 10.56 -13.07 -4.50
C ALA A 81 10.97 -13.37 -5.95
N GLU A 82 12.20 -13.06 -6.30
CA GLU A 82 12.75 -13.36 -7.63
C GLU A 82 12.85 -14.87 -7.86
N ALA A 83 13.29 -15.63 -6.86
CA ALA A 83 13.39 -17.10 -6.95
C ALA A 83 12.04 -17.80 -7.19
N GLN A 84 10.89 -17.17 -6.85
CA GLN A 84 9.58 -17.80 -7.05
C GLN A 84 9.19 -17.86 -8.52
N TRP A 85 9.26 -16.74 -9.24
CA TRP A 85 8.80 -16.65 -10.63
C TRP A 85 9.69 -15.78 -11.55
N GLY A 86 10.87 -15.37 -11.09
CA GLY A 86 11.83 -14.59 -11.89
C GLY A 86 11.38 -13.18 -12.25
N ARG A 87 10.29 -12.69 -11.64
CA ARG A 87 9.74 -11.36 -11.94
C ARG A 87 8.80 -10.83 -10.86
N VAL A 88 8.74 -9.54 -10.74
CA VAL A 88 7.65 -8.81 -10.07
C VAL A 88 7.22 -7.66 -10.97
N ASP A 89 5.96 -7.64 -11.37
CA ASP A 89 5.39 -6.67 -12.31
C ASP A 89 4.62 -5.57 -11.60
N ILE A 90 4.05 -5.91 -10.44
CA ILE A 90 3.23 -5.03 -9.61
C ILE A 90 3.82 -5.00 -8.21
N LEU A 91 4.10 -3.81 -7.71
CA LEU A 91 4.48 -3.58 -6.33
C LEU A 91 3.41 -2.76 -5.63
N VAL A 92 2.85 -3.30 -4.53
CA VAL A 92 1.95 -2.57 -3.66
C VAL A 92 2.63 -2.31 -2.32
N ASN A 93 3.06 -1.09 -2.11
CA ASN A 93 3.60 -0.61 -0.85
C ASN A 93 2.45 -0.22 0.09
N ASN A 94 1.92 -1.22 0.81
CA ASN A 94 0.84 -1.03 1.76
C ASN A 94 1.31 -1.13 3.22
N ALA A 95 2.45 -1.77 3.50
CA ALA A 95 2.98 -1.81 4.85
C ALA A 95 3.08 -0.39 5.43
N GLY A 96 2.18 -0.10 6.34
CA GLY A 96 2.08 1.17 7.04
C GLY A 96 3.06 1.25 8.20
N MET A 97 2.89 2.26 9.04
CA MET A 97 3.60 2.34 10.29
C MET A 97 3.26 1.12 11.14
N ALA A 98 4.28 0.49 11.75
CA ALA A 98 4.03 -0.37 12.89
C ALA A 98 3.26 0.46 13.92
N GLN A 99 2.24 -0.14 14.55
CA GLN A 99 1.79 0.40 15.82
C GLN A 99 3.05 0.51 16.67
N LEU A 100 3.42 1.72 17.04
CA LEU A 100 4.35 1.89 18.12
C LEU A 100 3.68 1.26 19.33
N ASP A 101 4.38 0.38 20.03
CA ASP A 101 3.91 -0.25 21.28
C ASP A 101 3.63 0.78 22.42
N SER A 102 3.84 2.07 22.16
CA SER A 102 3.44 3.13 23.05
C SER A 102 1.99 3.51 22.75
N ALA A 103 1.14 3.37 23.76
CA ALA A 103 -0.27 3.79 23.77
C ALA A 103 -0.46 5.32 23.63
N GLU A 104 0.62 6.05 23.45
CA GLU A 104 0.59 7.48 23.15
C GLU A 104 0.46 7.63 21.62
N PRO A 105 -0.57 8.34 21.13
CA PRO A 105 -0.60 8.78 19.74
C PRO A 105 0.70 9.54 19.48
N PHE A 106 1.11 9.68 18.23
CA PHE A 106 2.25 10.51 17.77
C PHE A 106 2.06 11.99 18.21
N SER A 107 1.77 12.18 19.48
CA SER A 107 1.15 13.39 20.02
C SER A 107 2.11 14.54 20.22
N ALA A 108 3.43 14.28 20.17
CA ALA A 108 4.38 15.37 20.23
C ALA A 108 5.60 15.05 19.37
N VAL A 109 6.08 16.05 18.65
CA VAL A 109 7.38 16.01 17.96
C VAL A 109 8.49 15.49 18.90
N GLU A 110 8.36 15.80 20.20
CA GLU A 110 9.27 15.40 21.27
C GLU A 110 9.24 13.89 21.58
N ALA A 111 8.11 13.21 21.36
CA ALA A 111 7.96 11.79 21.63
C ALA A 111 8.30 10.91 20.40
N THR A 112 8.33 11.48 19.21
CA THR A 112 8.64 10.74 17.97
C THR A 112 10.14 10.62 17.80
N SER A 113 10.67 9.40 17.78
CA SER A 113 12.08 9.20 17.50
C SER A 113 12.39 9.53 16.02
N LEU A 114 13.56 10.10 15.78
CA LEU A 114 14.05 10.34 14.41
C LEU A 114 14.06 9.05 13.56
N ARG A 115 14.34 7.93 14.20
CA ARG A 115 14.34 6.61 13.57
C ARG A 115 12.93 6.23 13.05
N ASP A 116 11.89 6.40 13.86
CA ASP A 116 10.52 6.03 13.47
C ASP A 116 10.02 6.90 12.32
N TRP A 117 10.39 8.17 12.34
CA TRP A 117 10.11 9.09 11.25
C TRP A 117 10.79 8.66 9.94
N GLN A 118 12.06 8.30 9.99
CA GLN A 118 12.83 7.81 8.83
C GLN A 118 12.26 6.48 8.31
N LEU A 119 11.92 5.54 9.20
CA LEU A 119 11.44 4.21 8.84
C LEU A 119 10.08 4.24 8.11
N SER A 120 9.28 5.28 8.32
CA SER A 120 7.97 5.42 7.67
C SER A 120 8.05 5.50 6.13
N LEU A 121 9.14 6.06 5.59
CA LEU A 121 9.39 6.15 4.14
C LEU A 121 10.27 5.01 3.63
N SER A 122 11.17 4.50 4.47
CA SER A 122 12.20 3.53 4.08
C SER A 122 11.64 2.25 3.50
N ARG A 123 10.51 1.74 4.02
CA ARG A 123 9.89 0.48 3.57
C ARG A 123 9.54 0.50 2.08
N ALA A 124 8.82 1.53 1.65
CA ALA A 124 8.43 1.69 0.25
C ALA A 124 9.65 1.92 -0.65
N PHE A 125 10.60 2.73 -0.18
CA PHE A 125 11.85 3.02 -0.88
C PHE A 125 12.67 1.75 -1.11
N LEU A 126 12.90 0.93 -0.07
CA LEU A 126 13.75 -0.26 -0.15
C LEU A 126 13.19 -1.31 -1.12
N LEU A 127 11.89 -1.62 -1.02
CA LEU A 127 11.23 -2.55 -1.94
C LEU A 127 11.27 -2.03 -3.38
N THR A 128 10.95 -0.76 -3.58
CA THR A 128 10.94 -0.16 -4.91
C THR A 128 12.34 -0.14 -5.52
N ARG A 129 13.37 0.28 -4.76
CA ARG A 129 14.76 0.29 -5.20
C ARG A 129 15.22 -1.08 -5.71
N GLY A 130 14.84 -2.14 -4.98
CA GLY A 130 15.26 -3.50 -5.35
C GLY A 130 14.53 -4.06 -6.57
N LEU A 131 13.25 -3.72 -6.77
CA LEU A 131 12.45 -4.26 -7.89
C LEU A 131 12.56 -3.45 -9.18
N LEU A 132 12.90 -2.17 -9.06
CA LEU A 132 12.92 -1.24 -10.18
C LEU A 132 13.85 -1.65 -11.34
N PRO A 133 15.07 -2.18 -11.12
CA PRO A 133 15.93 -2.64 -12.21
C PRO A 133 15.27 -3.69 -13.10
N GLY A 134 14.68 -4.73 -12.51
CA GLY A 134 13.98 -5.78 -13.25
C GLY A 134 12.72 -5.26 -13.97
N MET A 135 11.97 -4.31 -13.38
CA MET A 135 10.85 -3.67 -14.06
C MET A 135 11.33 -2.85 -15.27
N ARG A 136 12.44 -2.12 -15.15
CA ARG A 136 13.04 -1.37 -16.29
C ARG A 136 13.50 -2.28 -17.42
N GLU A 137 14.16 -3.38 -17.07
CA GLU A 137 14.62 -4.36 -18.07
C GLU A 137 13.46 -4.94 -18.88
N ARG A 138 12.34 -5.24 -18.23
CA ARG A 138 11.13 -5.76 -18.89
C ARG A 138 10.28 -4.70 -19.59
N GLY A 139 10.59 -3.42 -19.42
CA GLY A 139 9.78 -2.32 -19.97
C GLY A 139 8.35 -2.26 -19.40
N TYR A 140 8.14 -2.78 -18.17
CA TYR A 140 6.84 -2.82 -17.52
C TYR A 140 6.95 -2.81 -16.00
N GLY A 141 6.14 -2.00 -15.36
CA GLY A 141 5.96 -1.99 -13.91
C GLY A 141 4.74 -1.19 -13.49
N ARG A 142 4.12 -1.60 -12.39
CA ARG A 142 3.03 -0.89 -11.71
C ARG A 142 3.38 -0.77 -10.23
N ILE A 143 3.63 0.43 -9.76
CA ILE A 143 3.95 0.71 -8.35
C ILE A 143 2.78 1.51 -7.78
N VAL A 144 2.13 0.94 -6.77
CA VAL A 144 1.02 1.60 -6.08
C VAL A 144 1.36 1.73 -4.59
N ASN A 145 1.42 2.97 -4.13
CA ASN A 145 1.73 3.32 -2.74
C ASN A 145 0.44 3.61 -1.97
N VAL A 146 0.19 2.90 -0.87
CA VAL A 146 -0.94 3.20 0.02
C VAL A 146 -0.52 4.31 0.99
N ALA A 147 -0.90 5.53 0.63
CA ALA A 147 -0.70 6.74 1.41
C ALA A 147 -1.80 6.90 2.50
N SER A 148 -2.32 8.10 2.69
CA SER A 148 -3.45 8.44 3.57
C SER A 148 -4.01 9.80 3.16
N THR A 149 -5.27 10.07 3.47
CA THR A 149 -5.80 11.44 3.47
C THR A 149 -5.10 12.31 4.52
N THR A 150 -4.68 11.72 5.65
CA THR A 150 -3.83 12.39 6.64
C THR A 150 -2.45 12.68 6.03
N GLY A 151 -2.04 13.93 6.08
CA GLY A 151 -0.81 14.46 5.48
C GLY A 151 -0.95 14.88 4.02
N THR A 152 -1.97 14.42 3.30
CA THR A 152 -2.15 14.77 1.88
C THR A 152 -3.34 15.68 1.62
N ARG A 153 -4.39 15.61 2.44
CA ARG A 153 -5.63 16.41 2.34
C ARG A 153 -6.01 17.10 3.65
N GLY A 154 -5.52 16.59 4.76
CA GLY A 154 -5.73 17.12 6.10
C GLY A 154 -4.76 16.48 7.08
N SER A 155 -4.90 16.81 8.36
CA SER A 155 -4.13 16.19 9.44
C SER A 155 -4.94 16.28 10.74
N ASN A 156 -4.53 15.52 11.75
CA ASN A 156 -5.08 15.59 13.10
C ASN A 156 -4.00 16.08 14.07
N PRO A 157 -4.39 16.72 15.18
CA PRO A 157 -3.46 17.00 16.26
C PRO A 157 -2.73 15.71 16.69
N GLY A 158 -1.41 15.81 16.90
CA GLY A 158 -0.60 14.67 17.30
C GLY A 158 -0.11 13.75 16.15
N GLU A 159 -0.54 13.96 14.91
CA GLU A 159 -0.15 13.13 13.77
C GLU A 159 0.90 13.76 12.84
N ALA A 160 1.68 14.72 13.33
CA ALA A 160 2.63 15.48 12.48
C ALA A 160 3.64 14.57 11.78
N ALA A 161 4.22 13.58 12.48
CA ALA A 161 5.18 12.66 11.92
C ALA A 161 4.54 11.71 10.87
N TYR A 162 3.35 11.20 11.17
CA TYR A 162 2.57 10.39 10.23
C TYR A 162 2.20 11.18 8.99
N SER A 163 1.71 12.41 9.17
CA SER A 163 1.39 13.33 8.08
C SER A 163 2.59 13.61 7.18
N ALA A 164 3.74 13.91 7.77
CA ALA A 164 4.97 14.14 7.02
C ALA A 164 5.39 12.91 6.21
N ALA A 165 5.30 11.71 6.81
CA ALA A 165 5.64 10.47 6.14
C ALA A 165 4.69 10.18 4.95
N LYS A 166 3.37 10.36 5.13
CA LYS A 166 2.39 10.09 4.07
C LYS A 166 2.43 11.14 2.95
N ALA A 167 2.65 12.41 3.30
CA ALA A 167 2.90 13.46 2.31
C ALA A 167 4.21 13.23 1.54
N GLY A 168 5.27 12.86 2.25
CA GLY A 168 6.57 12.54 1.66
C GLY A 168 6.49 11.35 0.70
N LEU A 169 5.71 10.31 1.02
CA LEU A 169 5.48 9.16 0.15
C LEU A 169 4.82 9.59 -1.18
N VAL A 170 3.85 10.49 -1.13
CA VAL A 170 3.19 11.01 -2.34
C VAL A 170 4.15 11.87 -3.17
N GLY A 171 4.88 12.80 -2.53
CA GLY A 171 5.87 13.62 -3.24
C GLY A 171 6.97 12.79 -3.88
N TRP A 172 7.48 11.77 -3.18
CA TRP A 172 8.43 10.81 -3.73
C TRP A 172 7.86 10.02 -4.90
N SER A 173 6.59 9.58 -4.80
CA SER A 173 5.90 8.86 -5.89
C SER A 173 5.83 9.70 -7.16
N MET A 174 5.51 10.98 -7.05
CA MET A 174 5.46 11.92 -8.19
C MET A 174 6.82 12.08 -8.85
N GLY A 175 7.90 12.27 -8.06
CA GLY A 175 9.26 12.37 -8.59
C GLY A 175 9.69 11.09 -9.32
N LEU A 176 9.48 9.94 -8.68
CA LEU A 176 9.82 8.64 -9.28
C LEU A 176 9.02 8.36 -10.55
N ALA A 177 7.73 8.75 -10.58
CA ALA A 177 6.89 8.59 -11.76
C ALA A 177 7.49 9.26 -13.00
N LEU A 178 8.07 10.45 -12.85
CA LEU A 178 8.75 11.16 -13.94
C LEU A 178 10.02 10.45 -14.40
N GLU A 179 10.80 9.92 -13.44
CA GLU A 179 12.07 9.26 -13.72
C GLU A 179 11.91 7.93 -14.48
N VAL A 180 10.78 7.22 -14.28
CA VAL A 180 10.57 5.87 -14.82
C VAL A 180 9.55 5.79 -15.95
N ALA A 181 8.88 6.88 -16.29
CA ALA A 181 7.80 6.91 -17.28
C ALA A 181 8.20 6.32 -18.65
N LYS A 182 9.40 6.66 -19.14
CA LYS A 182 9.92 6.16 -20.41
C LYS A 182 10.22 4.65 -20.41
N SER A 183 10.27 4.03 -19.23
CA SER A 183 10.49 2.60 -19.06
C SER A 183 9.18 1.80 -19.01
N GLY A 184 8.03 2.37 -19.34
CA GLY A 184 6.72 1.70 -19.27
C GLY A 184 6.23 1.43 -17.85
N ILE A 185 6.80 2.12 -16.85
CA ILE A 185 6.48 1.97 -15.44
C ILE A 185 5.61 3.14 -14.99
N THR A 186 4.54 2.86 -14.25
CA THR A 186 3.74 3.90 -13.58
C THR A 186 3.91 3.80 -12.06
N VAL A 187 3.88 4.97 -11.41
CA VAL A 187 3.96 5.08 -9.95
C VAL A 187 2.81 5.97 -9.49
N ASN A 188 1.87 5.38 -8.74
CA ASN A 188 0.69 6.10 -8.26
C ASN A 188 0.49 5.87 -6.76
N SER A 189 -0.34 6.70 -6.16
CA SER A 189 -0.70 6.60 -4.75
C SER A 189 -2.21 6.50 -4.57
N VAL A 190 -2.65 5.76 -3.55
CA VAL A 190 -4.03 5.76 -3.06
C VAL A 190 -4.03 6.37 -1.67
N ALA A 191 -4.94 7.30 -1.40
CA ALA A 191 -5.13 7.92 -0.10
C ALA A 191 -6.46 7.47 0.52
N PRO A 192 -6.48 6.42 1.34
CA PRO A 192 -7.65 6.04 2.11
C PRO A 192 -8.01 7.11 3.16
N GLY A 193 -9.31 7.31 3.39
CA GLY A 193 -9.82 7.98 4.59
C GLY A 193 -10.04 6.98 5.73
N TRP A 194 -11.16 7.12 6.43
CA TRP A 194 -11.55 6.22 7.54
C TRP A 194 -12.01 4.87 6.99
N ILE A 195 -11.19 3.84 7.14
CA ILE A 195 -11.45 2.48 6.64
C ILE A 195 -11.63 1.53 7.82
N ALA A 196 -12.68 0.72 7.81
CA ALA A 196 -12.98 -0.28 8.83
C ALA A 196 -11.97 -1.44 8.74
N THR A 197 -10.89 -1.35 9.50
CA THR A 197 -9.86 -2.39 9.62
C THR A 197 -9.84 -2.95 11.05
N ALA A 198 -9.10 -4.04 11.26
CA ALA A 198 -8.93 -4.61 12.61
C ALA A 198 -8.22 -3.64 13.58
N SER A 199 -7.44 -2.69 13.08
CA SER A 199 -6.71 -1.70 13.88
C SER A 199 -7.49 -0.40 14.11
N SER A 200 -8.71 -0.26 13.55
CA SER A 200 -9.50 0.97 13.70
C SER A 200 -9.91 1.20 15.15
N THR A 201 -9.62 2.38 15.69
CA THR A 201 -10.02 2.79 17.05
C THR A 201 -11.51 3.13 17.13
N ALA A 202 -12.01 3.35 18.34
CA ALA A 202 -13.39 3.79 18.55
C ALA A 202 -13.61 5.21 17.99
N GLU A 203 -12.62 6.09 18.19
CA GLU A 203 -12.61 7.47 17.70
C GLU A 203 -12.62 7.51 16.17
N GLU A 204 -11.80 6.68 15.51
CA GLU A 204 -11.78 6.57 14.05
C GLU A 204 -13.13 6.07 13.50
N ARG A 205 -13.74 5.08 14.17
CA ARG A 205 -15.08 4.61 13.78
C ARG A 205 -16.15 5.69 13.93
N GLN A 206 -16.07 6.49 15.00
CA GLN A 206 -16.99 7.61 15.20
C GLN A 206 -16.76 8.71 14.15
N ALA A 207 -15.50 9.05 13.87
CA ALA A 207 -15.15 10.02 12.82
C ALA A 207 -15.64 9.58 11.43
N ALA A 208 -15.61 8.29 11.15
CA ALA A 208 -16.11 7.74 9.90
C ALA A 208 -17.62 7.96 9.71
N LEU A 209 -18.41 7.96 10.79
CA LEU A 209 -19.85 8.25 10.73
C LEU A 209 -20.13 9.73 10.38
N ALA A 210 -19.19 10.63 10.67
CA ALA A 210 -19.28 12.05 10.32
C ALA A 210 -18.86 12.33 8.86
N SER A 211 -18.36 11.34 8.12
CA SER A 211 -18.07 11.49 6.69
C SER A 211 -19.37 11.66 5.87
N PRO A 212 -19.33 12.29 4.67
CA PRO A 212 -20.51 12.44 3.82
C PRO A 212 -21.22 11.12 3.48
N SER A 213 -20.45 10.04 3.39
CA SER A 213 -20.99 8.70 3.15
C SER A 213 -21.70 8.09 4.36
N GLY A 214 -21.58 8.68 5.57
CA GLY A 214 -22.18 8.21 6.81
C GLY A 214 -21.67 6.88 7.34
N ARG A 215 -20.52 6.43 6.85
CA ARG A 215 -19.90 5.15 7.24
C ARG A 215 -18.40 5.14 6.99
N ALA A 216 -17.72 4.22 7.65
CA ALA A 216 -16.37 3.87 7.24
C ALA A 216 -16.33 3.21 5.85
N GLY A 217 -15.25 3.43 5.11
CA GLY A 217 -14.94 2.67 3.92
C GLY A 217 -14.57 1.22 4.28
N ARG A 218 -14.74 0.31 3.34
CA ARG A 218 -14.28 -1.08 3.49
C ARG A 218 -12.90 -1.25 2.87
N PRO A 219 -12.06 -2.16 3.38
CA PRO A 219 -10.77 -2.48 2.75
C PRO A 219 -10.90 -2.84 1.26
N GLU A 220 -12.00 -3.47 0.85
CA GLU A 220 -12.28 -3.83 -0.54
C GLU A 220 -12.48 -2.61 -1.45
N GLU A 221 -12.97 -1.49 -0.92
CA GLU A 221 -13.14 -0.25 -1.69
C GLU A 221 -11.78 0.40 -2.00
N VAL A 222 -10.84 0.32 -1.07
CA VAL A 222 -9.44 0.71 -1.32
C VAL A 222 -8.77 -0.26 -2.29
N ALA A 223 -9.00 -1.57 -2.11
CA ALA A 223 -8.45 -2.60 -2.99
C ALA A 223 -8.90 -2.45 -4.44
N ALA A 224 -10.13 -1.98 -4.68
CA ALA A 224 -10.62 -1.69 -6.03
C ALA A 224 -9.85 -0.55 -6.70
N ALA A 225 -9.56 0.52 -5.96
CA ALA A 225 -8.75 1.64 -6.45
C ALA A 225 -7.30 1.23 -6.75
N VAL A 226 -6.68 0.45 -5.83
CA VAL A 226 -5.34 -0.11 -6.04
C VAL A 226 -5.32 -1.02 -7.26
N ALA A 227 -6.31 -1.89 -7.43
CA ALA A 227 -6.40 -2.78 -8.57
C ALA A 227 -6.50 -1.99 -9.88
N PHE A 228 -7.30 -0.93 -9.94
CA PHE A 228 -7.36 -0.07 -11.12
C PHE A 228 -5.97 0.51 -11.45
N LEU A 229 -5.29 1.13 -10.49
CA LEU A 229 -3.97 1.74 -10.72
C LEU A 229 -2.87 0.71 -11.05
N ALA A 230 -3.01 -0.53 -10.59
CA ALA A 230 -2.11 -1.63 -10.90
C ALA A 230 -2.41 -2.28 -12.26
N SER A 231 -3.55 -1.96 -12.88
CA SER A 231 -4.01 -2.60 -14.12
C SER A 231 -3.22 -2.12 -15.35
N PRO A 232 -3.20 -2.92 -16.43
CA PRO A 232 -2.74 -2.46 -17.74
C PRO A 232 -3.54 -1.25 -18.27
N GLU A 233 -4.82 -1.16 -17.92
CA GLU A 233 -5.74 -0.09 -18.34
C GLU A 233 -5.33 1.27 -17.79
N ALA A 234 -4.67 1.32 -16.61
CA ALA A 234 -4.14 2.54 -16.01
C ALA A 234 -2.78 2.96 -16.57
N SER A 235 -2.37 2.46 -17.74
CA SER A 235 -1.04 2.70 -18.32
C SER A 235 -0.70 4.18 -18.59
N PHE A 236 -1.71 5.04 -18.64
CA PHE A 236 -1.53 6.49 -18.82
C PHE A 236 -1.83 7.30 -17.56
N VAL A 237 -2.13 6.62 -16.43
CA VAL A 237 -2.26 7.23 -15.10
C VAL A 237 -0.91 7.12 -14.40
N ASN A 238 -0.22 8.24 -14.18
CA ASN A 238 1.13 8.24 -13.62
C ASN A 238 1.36 9.48 -12.73
N GLY A 239 1.87 9.27 -11.52
CA GLY A 239 2.08 10.31 -10.52
C GLY A 239 0.80 10.75 -9.80
N GLU A 240 -0.30 10.03 -9.95
CA GLU A 240 -1.61 10.41 -9.41
C GLU A 240 -1.78 10.01 -7.94
N LEU A 241 -2.55 10.82 -7.21
CA LEU A 241 -3.05 10.52 -5.86
C LEU A 241 -4.57 10.31 -5.91
N LEU A 242 -5.00 9.06 -5.93
CA LEU A 242 -6.41 8.70 -5.91
C LEU A 242 -6.94 8.64 -4.47
N VAL A 243 -7.84 9.56 -4.13
CA VAL A 243 -8.46 9.61 -2.80
C VAL A 243 -9.64 8.64 -2.72
N VAL A 244 -9.72 7.87 -1.63
CA VAL A 244 -10.79 6.89 -1.35
C VAL A 244 -11.27 7.12 0.09
N ASP A 245 -12.14 8.12 0.30
CA ASP A 245 -12.49 8.62 1.63
C ASP A 245 -13.99 8.91 1.85
N GLY A 246 -14.85 8.54 0.90
CA GLY A 246 -16.29 8.80 0.97
C GLY A 246 -16.63 10.30 0.96
N GLY A 247 -15.73 11.13 0.44
CA GLY A 247 -15.90 12.59 0.37
C GLY A 247 -15.51 13.32 1.66
N ASN A 248 -14.90 12.63 2.63
CA ASN A 248 -14.56 13.23 3.94
C ASN A 248 -13.69 14.49 3.82
N CYS A 249 -12.77 14.53 2.86
CA CYS A 249 -11.89 15.68 2.64
C CYS A 249 -12.51 16.83 1.84
N LEU A 250 -13.75 16.67 1.35
CA LEU A 250 -14.47 17.72 0.60
C LEU A 250 -15.25 18.65 1.51
N ILE A 251 -15.43 18.28 2.78
CA ILE A 251 -16.20 19.10 3.74
C ILE A 251 -15.35 20.31 4.16
N GLU A 252 -15.80 21.50 3.81
CA GLU A 252 -15.18 22.76 4.22
C GLU A 252 -15.45 23.06 5.70
N ASN A 253 -16.67 22.82 6.17
CA ASN A 253 -17.08 23.10 7.54
C ASN A 253 -17.51 21.81 8.26
N LYS A 254 -16.57 21.20 8.97
CA LYS A 254 -16.84 20.04 9.84
C LYS A 254 -17.50 20.56 11.13
N ARG A 255 -18.83 20.48 11.19
CA ARG A 255 -19.53 20.75 12.46
C ARG A 255 -19.13 19.66 13.46
N SER A 256 -18.56 20.09 14.57
CA SER A 256 -18.24 19.29 15.74
C SER A 256 -19.49 18.70 16.39
#